data_0db031aaaa0af7715408fabd464ac81c
#
_entry.id   0db031aaaa0af7715408fabd464ac81c
#
_cell.length_a   1.000
_cell.length_b   1.000
_cell.length_c   1.000
_cell.angle_alpha   90.00
_cell.angle_beta   90.00
_cell.angle_gamma   90.00
#
_symmetry.space_group_name_H-M   'P 1'
#
loop_
_entity.id
_entity.type
_entity.pdbx_description
1 polymer ?
#
loop_
_entity_poly.entity_id
_entity_poly.type
_entity_poly.pdbx_seq_one_letter_code
_entity_poly.pdbx_strand_id
1 'polypeptide(L)'
;MYLNGEIGSLEEVNVYAASTFYSIDRYISYQTDWSRDCKEGRLILADRYTTSNACHQMVKLPQKEWDGYLDWLADLEYTRMGLPEPGLVIYLDMDPNTSRRLLEKRYGGDESRKDLHEANLFYLLSCRGAALYAAEHWGWKVIRCCDGSDPYPPEQIHQAVLVEVDAWLRRQHPAESDGF
;
A
#
# COMPACT_ATOMS: atom_id res chain seq x y z
N MET A 1 -5.61 -9.23 17.34
CA MET A 1 -6.82 -10.08 17.08
C MET A 1 -6.76 -10.72 15.68
N TYR A 2 -6.99 -9.98 14.59
CA TYR A 2 -7.01 -10.58 13.24
C TYR A 2 -5.68 -11.22 12.82
N LEU A 3 -4.56 -10.50 12.91
CA LEU A 3 -3.23 -11.01 12.55
C LEU A 3 -2.73 -12.15 13.43
N ASN A 4 -3.24 -12.26 14.66
CA ASN A 4 -2.88 -13.34 15.60
C ASN A 4 -3.80 -14.57 15.46
N GLY A 5 -4.74 -14.58 14.50
CA GLY A 5 -5.65 -15.70 14.28
C GLY A 5 -6.74 -15.90 15.35
N GLU A 6 -6.96 -14.92 16.23
CA GLU A 6 -7.93 -15.05 17.35
C GLU A 6 -9.40 -15.07 16.87
N ILE A 7 -9.67 -14.55 15.67
CA ILE A 7 -11.01 -14.52 15.05
C ILE A 7 -11.13 -15.40 13.81
N GLY A 8 -10.22 -16.35 13.66
CA GLY A 8 -10.14 -17.26 12.51
C GLY A 8 -8.84 -17.10 11.74
N SER A 9 -8.56 -18.03 10.85
CA SER A 9 -7.39 -17.94 9.96
C SER A 9 -7.54 -16.77 8.98
N LEU A 10 -6.42 -16.35 8.39
CA LEU A 10 -6.43 -15.27 7.38
C LEU A 10 -7.32 -15.56 6.16
N GLU A 11 -7.54 -16.85 5.86
CA GLU A 11 -8.36 -17.31 4.74
C GLU A 11 -9.84 -17.39 5.11
N GLU A 12 -10.16 -17.66 6.38
CA GLU A 12 -11.55 -17.81 6.87
C GLU A 12 -12.23 -16.47 7.12
N VAL A 13 -11.48 -15.44 7.50
CA VAL A 13 -12.07 -14.12 7.77
C VAL A 13 -12.49 -13.47 6.45
N ASN A 14 -13.77 -13.10 6.38
CA ASN A 14 -14.34 -12.42 5.22
C ASN A 14 -13.52 -11.17 4.85
N VAL A 15 -13.23 -11.02 3.56
CA VAL A 15 -12.37 -9.95 3.02
C VAL A 15 -12.87 -8.55 3.37
N TYR A 16 -14.18 -8.34 3.31
CA TYR A 16 -14.79 -7.04 3.63
C TYR A 16 -14.72 -6.73 5.14
N ALA A 17 -14.94 -7.75 5.99
CA ALA A 17 -14.78 -7.61 7.43
C ALA A 17 -13.33 -7.30 7.81
N ALA A 18 -12.36 -8.04 7.26
CA ALA A 18 -10.95 -7.81 7.49
C ALA A 18 -10.54 -6.39 7.04
N SER A 19 -10.98 -5.94 5.88
CA SER A 19 -10.73 -4.59 5.37
C SER A 19 -11.31 -3.52 6.29
N THR A 20 -12.53 -3.74 6.80
CA THR A 20 -13.21 -2.78 7.68
C THR A 20 -12.46 -2.59 9.00
N PHE A 21 -11.83 -3.62 9.57
CA PHE A 21 -11.00 -3.46 10.77
C PHE A 21 -9.85 -2.48 10.54
N TYR A 22 -9.15 -2.61 9.41
CA TYR A 22 -8.09 -1.67 9.06
C TYR A 22 -8.61 -0.27 8.71
N SER A 23 -9.79 -0.20 8.08
CA SER A 23 -10.42 1.09 7.76
C SER A 23 -10.82 1.86 9.02
N ILE A 24 -11.33 1.17 10.04
CA ILE A 24 -11.66 1.77 11.34
C ILE A 24 -10.39 2.25 12.05
N ASP A 25 -9.35 1.45 12.10
CA ASP A 25 -8.06 1.82 12.70
C ASP A 25 -7.48 3.07 12.02
N ARG A 26 -7.50 3.10 10.71
CA ARG A 26 -7.08 4.26 9.90
C ARG A 26 -7.93 5.50 10.18
N TYR A 27 -9.23 5.34 10.29
CA TYR A 27 -10.14 6.43 10.61
C TYR A 27 -9.86 7.00 11.99
N ILE A 28 -9.63 6.16 13.00
CA ILE A 28 -9.27 6.59 14.36
C ILE A 28 -7.96 7.38 14.31
N SER A 29 -6.91 6.83 13.70
CA SER A 29 -5.62 7.52 13.54
C SER A 29 -5.78 8.87 12.82
N TYR A 30 -6.57 8.92 11.74
CA TYR A 30 -6.86 10.19 11.07
C TYR A 30 -7.48 11.22 12.03
N GLN A 31 -8.50 10.84 12.78
CA GLN A 31 -9.20 11.77 13.67
C GLN A 31 -8.34 12.22 14.85
N THR A 32 -7.52 11.32 15.41
CA THR A 32 -6.75 11.61 16.62
C THR A 32 -5.39 12.24 16.35
N ASP A 33 -4.73 11.88 15.24
CA ASP A 33 -3.31 12.18 15.07
C ASP A 33 -3.05 13.25 13.99
N TRP A 34 -3.62 13.14 12.80
CA TRP A 34 -3.17 13.93 11.65
C TRP A 34 -4.25 14.68 10.85
N SER A 35 -5.54 14.59 11.26
CA SER A 35 -6.62 15.29 10.54
C SER A 35 -6.45 16.82 10.54
N ARG A 36 -5.89 17.37 11.61
CA ARG A 36 -5.60 18.81 11.71
C ARG A 36 -4.53 19.22 10.69
N ASP A 37 -3.42 18.51 10.65
CA ASP A 37 -2.32 18.81 9.73
C ASP A 37 -2.77 18.71 8.27
N CYS A 38 -3.58 17.68 7.97
CA CYS A 38 -4.16 17.49 6.64
C CYS A 38 -5.07 18.68 6.25
N LYS A 39 -5.95 19.14 7.17
CA LYS A 39 -6.85 20.30 6.95
C LYS A 39 -6.09 21.62 6.83
N GLU A 40 -4.94 21.74 7.46
CA GLU A 40 -4.03 22.90 7.34
C GLU A 40 -3.21 22.87 6.04
N GLY A 41 -3.42 21.86 5.17
CA GLY A 41 -2.72 21.72 3.87
C GLY A 41 -1.28 21.22 3.99
N ARG A 42 -0.90 20.61 5.11
CA ARG A 42 0.43 20.03 5.27
C ARG A 42 0.56 18.75 4.44
N LEU A 43 1.77 18.50 3.97
CA LEU A 43 2.10 17.24 3.31
C LEU A 43 2.11 16.10 4.34
N ILE A 44 1.27 15.11 4.12
CA ILE A 44 1.21 13.90 4.93
C ILE A 44 1.86 12.75 4.15
N LEU A 45 2.88 12.15 4.72
CA LEU A 45 3.51 10.94 4.19
C LEU A 45 3.03 9.74 5.00
N ALA A 46 2.31 8.84 4.35
CA ALA A 46 1.82 7.61 4.97
C ALA A 46 2.64 6.40 4.49
N ASP A 47 3.26 5.68 5.42
CA ASP A 47 3.75 4.32 5.17
C ASP A 47 2.60 3.34 5.37
N ARG A 48 2.06 2.84 4.27
CA ARG A 48 0.79 2.12 4.13
C ARG A 48 -0.44 3.01 4.36
N TYR A 49 -1.48 2.73 3.61
CA TYR A 49 -2.76 3.42 3.67
C TYR A 49 -3.87 2.47 3.18
N THR A 50 -5.01 2.98 2.71
CA THR A 50 -6.12 2.22 2.07
C THR A 50 -5.62 1.22 1.05
N THR A 51 -4.58 1.59 0.29
CA THR A 51 -3.91 0.77 -0.71
C THR A 51 -3.42 -0.58 -0.20
N SER A 52 -3.08 -0.69 1.11
CA SER A 52 -2.70 -1.98 1.71
C SER A 52 -3.84 -3.00 1.71
N ASN A 53 -5.10 -2.59 1.83
CA ASN A 53 -6.25 -3.48 1.70
C ASN A 53 -6.36 -4.02 0.28
N ALA A 54 -6.16 -3.19 -0.74
CA ALA A 54 -6.12 -3.63 -2.14
C ALA A 54 -5.01 -4.66 -2.38
N CYS A 55 -3.82 -4.46 -1.79
CA CYS A 55 -2.71 -5.40 -1.95
C CYS A 55 -2.93 -6.75 -1.23
N HIS A 56 -3.50 -6.73 -0.01
CA HIS A 56 -3.48 -7.89 0.88
C HIS A 56 -4.83 -8.57 1.08
N GLN A 57 -5.94 -7.88 0.90
CA GLN A 57 -7.26 -8.46 1.08
C GLN A 57 -7.89 -8.89 -0.25
N MET A 58 -7.70 -8.12 -1.30
CA MET A 58 -8.29 -8.40 -2.63
C MET A 58 -7.88 -9.76 -3.19
N VAL A 59 -6.67 -10.24 -2.86
CA VAL A 59 -6.19 -11.58 -3.29
C VAL A 59 -7.05 -12.75 -2.83
N LYS A 60 -7.89 -12.55 -1.82
CA LYS A 60 -8.83 -13.57 -1.32
C LYS A 60 -10.07 -13.71 -2.19
N LEU A 61 -10.29 -12.77 -3.12
CA LEU A 61 -11.40 -12.77 -4.05
C LEU A 61 -10.98 -13.33 -5.40
N PRO A 62 -11.90 -13.98 -6.14
CA PRO A 62 -11.69 -14.25 -7.56
C PRO A 62 -11.40 -12.95 -8.32
N GLN A 63 -10.48 -12.97 -9.29
CA GLN A 63 -10.07 -11.78 -10.02
C GLN A 63 -11.22 -10.99 -10.68
N LYS A 64 -12.25 -11.67 -11.12
CA LYS A 64 -13.48 -11.05 -11.69
C LYS A 64 -14.23 -10.13 -10.72
N GLU A 65 -13.93 -10.21 -9.43
CA GLU A 65 -14.56 -9.41 -8.36
C GLU A 65 -13.66 -8.24 -7.90
N TRP A 66 -12.46 -8.11 -8.45
CA TRP A 66 -11.47 -7.14 -8.00
C TRP A 66 -11.92 -5.70 -8.24
N ASP A 67 -12.49 -5.39 -9.40
CA ASP A 67 -12.99 -4.03 -9.66
C ASP A 67 -14.08 -3.64 -8.66
N GLY A 68 -15.06 -4.51 -8.43
CA GLY A 68 -16.11 -4.25 -7.45
C GLY A 68 -15.59 -4.09 -6.02
N TYR A 69 -14.52 -4.81 -5.67
CA TYR A 69 -13.87 -4.64 -4.38
C TYR A 69 -13.12 -3.31 -4.26
N LEU A 70 -12.40 -2.89 -5.30
CA LEU A 70 -11.69 -1.60 -5.33
C LEU A 70 -12.67 -0.43 -5.24
N ASP A 71 -13.77 -0.48 -5.99
CA ASP A 71 -14.84 0.53 -5.93
C ASP A 71 -15.48 0.60 -4.54
N TRP A 72 -15.79 -0.57 -3.95
CA TRP A 72 -16.33 -0.65 -2.59
C TRP A 72 -15.37 -0.07 -1.55
N LEU A 73 -14.08 -0.37 -1.65
CA LEU A 73 -13.07 0.09 -0.71
C LEU A 73 -12.90 1.62 -0.78
N ALA A 74 -12.87 2.18 -1.99
CA ALA A 74 -12.82 3.62 -2.21
C ALA A 74 -14.08 4.32 -1.67
N ASP A 75 -15.28 3.79 -1.96
CA ASP A 75 -16.54 4.33 -1.43
C ASP A 75 -16.57 4.29 0.11
N LEU A 76 -16.17 3.16 0.71
CA LEU A 76 -16.14 3.02 2.16
C LEU A 76 -15.22 4.06 2.81
N GLU A 77 -13.97 4.13 2.39
CA GLU A 77 -12.96 4.92 3.10
C GLU A 77 -13.01 6.40 2.70
N TYR A 78 -13.09 6.70 1.42
CA TYR A 78 -13.01 8.10 0.97
C TYR A 78 -14.36 8.80 1.02
N THR A 79 -15.46 8.12 0.61
CA THR A 79 -16.78 8.74 0.55
C THR A 79 -17.51 8.67 1.88
N ARG A 80 -17.64 7.48 2.47
CA ARG A 80 -18.48 7.28 3.67
C ARG A 80 -17.77 7.62 4.97
N MET A 81 -16.51 7.23 5.12
CA MET A 81 -15.69 7.57 6.30
C MET A 81 -15.05 8.96 6.20
N GLY A 82 -14.98 9.54 5.00
CA GLY A 82 -14.39 10.86 4.77
C GLY A 82 -12.88 10.90 5.02
N LEU A 83 -12.21 9.77 4.84
CA LEU A 83 -10.75 9.74 4.83
C LEU A 83 -10.23 10.45 3.58
N PRO A 84 -9.15 11.23 3.66
CA PRO A 84 -8.60 11.90 2.49
C PRO A 84 -8.06 10.89 1.48
N GLU A 85 -8.43 11.07 0.22
CA GLU A 85 -7.84 10.32 -0.88
C GLU A 85 -6.39 10.75 -1.10
N PRO A 86 -5.44 9.80 -1.28
CA PRO A 86 -4.05 10.16 -1.49
C PRO A 86 -3.84 10.85 -2.84
N GLY A 87 -3.16 12.00 -2.84
CA GLY A 87 -2.83 12.72 -4.07
C GLY A 87 -1.74 12.06 -4.90
N LEU A 88 -0.92 11.22 -4.30
CA LEU A 88 0.10 10.39 -4.96
C LEU A 88 0.23 9.08 -4.19
N VAL A 89 0.20 7.97 -4.93
CA VAL A 89 0.56 6.65 -4.41
C VAL A 89 1.78 6.14 -5.15
N ILE A 90 2.79 5.73 -4.40
CA ILE A 90 3.99 5.07 -4.92
C ILE A 90 4.01 3.63 -4.42
N TYR A 91 4.01 2.69 -5.36
CA TYR A 91 4.18 1.28 -5.07
C TYR A 91 5.60 0.84 -5.38
N LEU A 92 6.31 0.38 -4.37
CA LEU A 92 7.67 -0.16 -4.51
C LEU A 92 7.58 -1.63 -4.89
N ASP A 93 7.74 -1.92 -6.20
CA ASP A 93 7.63 -3.27 -6.74
C ASP A 93 8.93 -4.05 -6.55
N MET A 94 8.95 -4.88 -5.51
CA MET A 94 10.03 -5.82 -5.23
C MET A 94 9.59 -7.25 -5.58
N ASP A 95 10.43 -7.99 -6.30
CA ASP A 95 10.16 -9.41 -6.56
C ASP A 95 10.10 -10.21 -5.24
N PRO A 96 9.05 -11.02 -5.00
CA PRO A 96 8.87 -11.74 -3.75
C PRO A 96 10.01 -12.69 -3.40
N ASN A 97 10.69 -13.31 -4.38
CA ASN A 97 11.86 -14.16 -4.11
C ASN A 97 13.04 -13.31 -3.63
N THR A 98 13.23 -12.12 -4.22
CA THR A 98 14.27 -11.17 -3.79
C THR A 98 13.95 -10.66 -2.38
N SER A 99 12.71 -10.28 -2.13
CA SER A 99 12.24 -9.87 -0.79
C SER A 99 12.49 -10.94 0.26
N ARG A 100 12.12 -12.19 -0.04
CA ARG A 100 12.37 -13.32 0.87
C ARG A 100 13.84 -13.49 1.21
N ARG A 101 14.74 -13.46 0.21
CA ARG A 101 16.20 -13.54 0.44
C ARG A 101 16.73 -12.42 1.31
N LEU A 102 16.23 -11.20 1.14
CA LEU A 102 16.61 -10.06 1.96
C LEU A 102 16.14 -10.23 3.41
N LEU A 103 14.94 -10.75 3.63
CA LEU A 103 14.39 -11.06 4.96
C LEU A 103 15.19 -12.17 5.65
N GLU A 104 15.49 -13.27 4.96
CA GLU A 104 16.32 -14.36 5.47
C GLU A 104 17.69 -13.83 5.92
N LYS A 105 18.32 -12.97 5.12
CA LYS A 105 19.59 -12.31 5.47
C LYS A 105 19.46 -11.41 6.68
N ARG A 106 18.37 -10.64 6.79
CA ARG A 106 18.12 -9.69 7.88
C ARG A 106 17.88 -10.38 9.22
N TYR A 107 17.14 -11.48 9.21
CA TYR A 107 16.77 -12.21 10.43
C TYR A 107 17.74 -13.33 10.80
N GLY A 108 18.84 -13.53 10.03
CA GLY A 108 19.84 -14.56 10.32
C GLY A 108 19.27 -15.99 10.34
N GLY A 109 18.18 -16.23 9.60
CA GLY A 109 17.51 -17.53 9.55
C GLY A 109 16.54 -17.79 10.71
N ASP A 110 16.32 -16.85 11.61
CA ASP A 110 15.32 -16.97 12.69
C ASP A 110 13.89 -16.80 12.13
N GLU A 111 13.27 -17.93 11.83
CA GLU A 111 11.92 -17.97 11.26
C GLU A 111 10.83 -17.51 12.22
N SER A 112 11.08 -17.50 13.54
CA SER A 112 10.11 -17.06 14.55
C SER A 112 9.78 -15.55 14.45
N ARG A 113 10.59 -14.79 13.75
CA ARG A 113 10.41 -13.34 13.50
C ARG A 113 9.73 -13.01 12.18
N LYS A 114 9.35 -14.03 11.40
CA LYS A 114 8.59 -13.83 10.18
C LYS A 114 7.11 -13.67 10.51
N ASP A 115 6.50 -12.59 10.01
CA ASP A 115 5.05 -12.48 10.01
C ASP A 115 4.45 -13.64 9.19
N LEU A 116 3.27 -14.11 9.56
CA LEU A 116 2.55 -15.19 8.88
C LEU A 116 2.42 -14.94 7.36
N HIS A 117 2.35 -13.67 6.94
CA HIS A 117 2.30 -13.26 5.54
C HIS A 117 3.65 -13.41 4.81
N GLU A 118 4.77 -13.26 5.52
CA GLU A 118 6.10 -13.34 4.92
C GLU A 118 6.52 -14.80 4.66
N ALA A 119 5.96 -15.77 5.40
CA ALA A 119 6.27 -17.18 5.26
C ALA A 119 5.72 -17.84 3.98
N ASN A 120 4.70 -17.23 3.35
CA ASN A 120 4.03 -17.81 2.19
C ASN A 120 4.37 -17.08 0.88
N LEU A 121 5.33 -17.62 0.13
CA LEU A 121 5.75 -17.06 -1.16
C LEU A 121 4.60 -16.94 -2.18
N PHE A 122 3.70 -17.94 -2.24
CA PHE A 122 2.56 -17.89 -3.17
C PHE A 122 1.62 -16.76 -2.82
N TYR A 123 1.38 -16.54 -1.54
CA TYR A 123 0.59 -15.41 -1.07
C TYR A 123 1.25 -14.07 -1.46
N LEU A 124 2.55 -13.92 -1.28
CA LEU A 124 3.29 -12.71 -1.66
C LEU A 124 3.26 -12.45 -3.17
N LEU A 125 3.38 -13.51 -3.99
CA LEU A 125 3.23 -13.40 -5.45
C LEU A 125 1.83 -12.94 -5.83
N SER A 126 0.80 -13.47 -5.18
CA SER A 126 -0.59 -13.06 -5.39
C SER A 126 -0.83 -11.62 -4.95
N CYS A 127 -0.29 -11.21 -3.79
CA CYS A 127 -0.35 -9.83 -3.31
C CYS A 127 0.33 -8.85 -4.28
N ARG A 128 1.49 -9.22 -4.85
CA ARG A 128 2.16 -8.41 -5.88
C ARG A 128 1.28 -8.28 -7.12
N GLY A 129 0.67 -9.37 -7.58
CA GLY A 129 -0.27 -9.35 -8.71
C GLY A 129 -1.46 -8.42 -8.45
N ALA A 130 -2.07 -8.50 -7.26
CA ALA A 130 -3.15 -7.62 -6.85
C ALA A 130 -2.72 -6.15 -6.74
N ALA A 131 -1.51 -5.90 -6.19
CA ALA A 131 -0.98 -4.55 -6.09
C ALA A 131 -0.74 -3.91 -7.46
N LEU A 132 -0.18 -4.65 -8.43
CA LEU A 132 0.01 -4.17 -9.80
C LEU A 132 -1.32 -3.91 -10.50
N TYR A 133 -2.31 -4.78 -10.31
CA TYR A 133 -3.67 -4.57 -10.82
C TYR A 133 -4.31 -3.30 -10.24
N ALA A 134 -4.25 -3.13 -8.92
CA ALA A 134 -4.76 -1.93 -8.27
C ALA A 134 -4.00 -0.67 -8.70
N ALA A 135 -2.70 -0.78 -8.92
CA ALA A 135 -1.87 0.32 -9.41
C ALA A 135 -2.30 0.79 -10.81
N GLU A 136 -2.64 -0.14 -11.70
CA GLU A 136 -3.19 0.18 -13.01
C GLU A 136 -4.59 0.81 -12.89
N HIS A 137 -5.46 0.21 -12.08
CA HIS A 137 -6.85 0.66 -11.88
C HIS A 137 -6.94 2.07 -11.26
N TRP A 138 -6.10 2.36 -10.26
CA TRP A 138 -6.09 3.63 -9.52
C TRP A 138 -4.98 4.61 -9.95
N GLY A 139 -4.18 4.27 -10.96
CA GLY A 139 -3.15 5.16 -11.50
C GLY A 139 -1.94 5.37 -10.58
N TRP A 140 -1.56 4.36 -9.78
CA TRP A 140 -0.39 4.48 -8.91
C TRP A 140 0.92 4.54 -9.69
N LYS A 141 1.93 5.10 -9.09
CA LYS A 141 3.30 5.08 -9.62
C LYS A 141 4.01 3.82 -9.13
N VAL A 142 4.37 2.96 -10.09
CA VAL A 142 5.09 1.72 -9.79
C VAL A 142 6.58 1.96 -10.00
N ILE A 143 7.38 1.79 -8.93
CA ILE A 143 8.83 1.87 -8.97
C ILE A 143 9.42 0.49 -8.81
N ARG A 144 10.10 0.01 -9.83
CA ARG A 144 10.83 -1.26 -9.75
C ARG A 144 12.00 -1.14 -8.79
N CYS A 145 12.07 -2.09 -7.85
CA CYS A 145 13.09 -2.14 -6.80
C CYS A 145 14.16 -3.21 -7.01
N CYS A 146 14.05 -4.01 -8.08
CA CYS A 146 15.02 -5.04 -8.44
C CYS A 146 15.03 -5.29 -9.95
N ASP A 147 16.08 -5.93 -10.44
CA ASP A 147 16.19 -6.39 -11.84
C ASP A 147 15.63 -7.80 -12.10
N GLY A 148 14.95 -8.37 -11.12
CA GLY A 148 14.41 -9.74 -11.10
C GLY A 148 15.21 -10.68 -10.19
N SER A 149 16.52 -10.46 -10.01
CA SER A 149 17.38 -11.26 -9.13
C SER A 149 17.91 -10.46 -7.95
N ASP A 150 18.46 -9.28 -8.19
CA ASP A 150 19.09 -8.47 -7.16
C ASP A 150 18.34 -7.14 -6.93
N PRO A 151 18.26 -6.70 -5.66
CA PRO A 151 17.66 -5.41 -5.36
C PRO A 151 18.53 -4.28 -5.90
N TYR A 152 17.90 -3.22 -6.40
CA TYR A 152 18.61 -1.98 -6.69
C TYR A 152 19.12 -1.35 -5.39
N PRO A 153 20.22 -0.57 -5.46
CA PRO A 153 20.69 0.21 -4.30
C PRO A 153 19.57 1.11 -3.77
N PRO A 154 19.45 1.27 -2.43
CA PRO A 154 18.44 2.14 -1.83
C PRO A 154 18.46 3.56 -2.39
N GLU A 155 19.65 4.08 -2.71
CA GLU A 155 19.85 5.42 -3.29
C GLU A 155 19.21 5.54 -4.68
N GLN A 156 19.29 4.48 -5.50
CA GLN A 156 18.66 4.45 -6.83
C GLN A 156 17.14 4.45 -6.71
N ILE A 157 16.58 3.64 -5.80
CA ILE A 157 15.13 3.59 -5.53
C ILE A 157 14.67 4.95 -5.00
N HIS A 158 15.43 5.54 -4.07
CA HIS A 158 15.13 6.86 -3.50
C HIS A 158 15.08 7.94 -4.59
N GLN A 159 16.04 7.98 -5.51
CA GLN A 159 16.04 8.93 -6.62
C GLN A 159 14.81 8.75 -7.52
N ALA A 160 14.40 7.51 -7.80
CA ALA A 160 13.19 7.25 -8.57
C ALA A 160 11.92 7.74 -7.83
N VAL A 161 11.85 7.57 -6.51
CA VAL A 161 10.76 8.11 -5.68
C VAL A 161 10.74 9.64 -5.73
N LEU A 162 11.90 10.30 -5.57
CA LEU A 162 11.99 11.76 -5.61
C LEU A 162 11.51 12.34 -6.93
N VAL A 163 11.82 11.71 -8.06
CA VAL A 163 11.35 12.15 -9.39
C VAL A 163 9.82 12.21 -9.43
N GLU A 164 9.12 11.19 -8.93
CA GLU A 164 7.66 11.16 -8.92
C GLU A 164 7.07 12.17 -7.93
N VAL A 165 7.67 12.31 -6.75
CA VAL A 165 7.26 13.29 -5.74
C VAL A 165 7.42 14.72 -6.26
N ASP A 166 8.58 15.05 -6.82
CA ASP A 166 8.85 16.38 -7.37
C ASP A 166 7.90 16.71 -8.53
N ALA A 167 7.64 15.73 -9.41
CA ALA A 167 6.70 15.90 -10.50
C ALA A 167 5.27 16.14 -9.98
N TRP A 168 4.88 15.46 -8.91
CA TRP A 168 3.57 15.67 -8.27
C TRP A 168 3.49 17.04 -7.58
N LEU A 169 4.49 17.44 -6.80
CA LEU A 169 4.54 18.74 -6.11
C LEU A 169 4.46 19.90 -7.09
N ARG A 170 5.16 19.84 -8.22
CA ARG A 170 5.09 20.88 -9.27
C ARG A 170 3.69 21.00 -9.88
N ARG A 171 2.92 19.92 -9.94
CA ARG A 171 1.53 19.97 -10.42
C ARG A 171 0.58 20.58 -9.38
N GLN A 172 0.88 20.44 -8.08
CA GLN A 172 0.07 21.04 -7.02
C GLN A 172 0.34 22.56 -6.89
N HIS A 173 1.57 22.99 -7.20
CA HIS A 173 2.00 24.36 -7.15
C HIS A 173 2.55 24.77 -8.53
N PRO A 174 1.68 24.90 -9.56
CA PRO A 174 2.13 25.47 -10.82
C PRO A 174 2.72 26.85 -10.51
N ALA A 175 3.98 27.09 -10.93
CA ALA A 175 4.59 28.40 -10.80
C ALA A 175 3.60 29.42 -11.38
N GLU A 176 3.26 30.44 -10.61
CA GLU A 176 2.56 31.60 -11.15
C GLU A 176 3.38 32.03 -12.36
N SER A 177 2.80 31.92 -13.55
CA SER A 177 3.44 32.43 -14.75
C SER A 177 3.63 33.92 -14.50
N ASP A 178 4.86 34.35 -14.28
CA ASP A 178 5.22 35.74 -14.24
C ASP A 178 4.63 36.40 -15.50
N GLY A 179 3.50 37.06 -15.28
CA GLY A 179 2.89 37.90 -16.28
C GLY A 179 3.77 39.12 -16.48
N PHE A 180 4.50 39.11 -17.60
CA PHE A 180 5.01 40.32 -18.20
C PHE A 180 4.05 40.82 -19.26
#